data_85ed7cc8b2c107458a21169d6a7437b8
#
_entry.id   85ed7cc8b2c107458a21169d6a7437b8
#
_cell.length_a   1.000
_cell.length_b   1.000
_cell.length_c   1.000
_cell.angle_alpha   90.00
_cell.angle_beta   90.00
_cell.angle_gamma   90.00
#
_symmetry.space_group_name_H-M   'P 1'
#
loop_
_entity.id
_entity.type
_entity.pdbx_description
1 polymer ?
#
loop_
_entity_poly.entity_id
_entity_poly.type
_entity_poly.pdbx_seq_one_letter_code
_entity_poly.pdbx_strand_id
1 'polypeptide(L)'
;MLVGGRRINSCLTLAVMHDGDSVTTIEGLGSPDALHPMQAAFVKHDGYQCGYCTPGQICSAVAVLDEIKAGIPSHVQCDITARPEPTNIEMRERMSGNICRCGAYSNIAEAMAEVAGVAETAA
;
A
#
# COMPACT_ATOMS: atom_id res chain seq x y z
N MET A 1 8.91 0.23 -3.97
CA MET A 1 9.49 1.47 -3.45
C MET A 1 8.63 2.66 -3.84
N LEU A 2 8.86 3.80 -3.21
CA LEU A 2 8.22 5.06 -3.57
C LEU A 2 9.23 5.96 -4.29
N VAL A 3 8.79 6.62 -5.35
CA VAL A 3 9.55 7.62 -6.08
C VAL A 3 8.71 8.89 -6.14
N GLY A 4 9.18 9.95 -5.50
CA GLY A 4 8.40 11.18 -5.34
C GLY A 4 7.03 10.95 -4.68
N GLY A 5 6.94 10.00 -3.74
CA GLY A 5 5.70 9.61 -3.07
C GLY A 5 4.81 8.64 -3.87
N ARG A 6 5.14 8.32 -5.10
CA ARG A 6 4.37 7.38 -5.95
C ARG A 6 4.97 5.98 -5.89
N ARG A 7 4.11 4.97 -5.78
CA ARG A 7 4.55 3.57 -5.81
C ARG A 7 4.98 3.16 -7.22
N ILE A 8 6.11 2.48 -7.32
CA ILE A 8 6.59 1.88 -8.56
C ILE A 8 7.14 0.47 -8.33
N ASN A 9 7.15 -0.33 -9.36
CA ASN A 9 7.88 -1.59 -9.39
C ASN A 9 9.32 -1.31 -9.80
N SER A 10 10.25 -1.35 -8.84
CA SER A 10 11.66 -1.03 -9.07
C SER A 10 12.35 -1.93 -10.10
N CYS A 11 11.83 -3.16 -10.27
CA CYS A 11 12.34 -4.10 -11.27
C CYS A 11 11.89 -3.81 -12.72
N LEU A 12 10.92 -2.88 -12.90
CA LEU A 12 10.34 -2.54 -14.20
C LEU A 12 10.67 -1.11 -14.66
N THR A 13 11.63 -0.47 -14.03
CA THR A 13 12.05 0.89 -14.38
C THR A 13 13.57 0.98 -14.49
N LEU A 14 14.06 1.88 -15.31
CA LEU A 14 15.50 2.12 -15.48
C LEU A 14 15.98 3.17 -14.48
N ALA A 15 17.08 2.89 -13.81
CA ALA A 15 17.65 3.82 -12.82
C ALA A 15 17.98 5.20 -13.42
N VAL A 16 18.39 5.25 -14.67
CA VAL A 16 18.70 6.50 -15.38
C VAL A 16 17.49 7.42 -15.54
N MET A 17 16.27 6.88 -15.50
CA MET A 17 15.02 7.66 -15.58
C MET A 17 14.72 8.41 -14.28
N HIS A 18 15.41 8.08 -13.19
CA HIS A 18 15.17 8.60 -11.85
C HIS A 18 16.30 9.48 -11.33
N ASP A 19 17.12 10.00 -12.24
CA ASP A 19 18.16 10.96 -11.86
C ASP A 19 17.52 12.23 -11.28
N GLY A 20 17.90 12.57 -10.06
CA GLY A 20 17.32 13.68 -9.31
C GLY A 20 16.00 13.37 -8.57
N ASP A 21 15.42 12.19 -8.74
CA ASP A 21 14.21 11.78 -8.02
C ASP A 21 14.49 11.42 -6.56
N SER A 22 13.49 11.65 -5.71
CA SER A 22 13.51 11.21 -4.31
C SER A 22 13.00 9.78 -4.22
N VAL A 23 13.83 8.84 -3.79
CA VAL A 23 13.50 7.42 -3.63
C VAL A 23 13.37 7.08 -2.16
N THR A 24 12.24 6.45 -1.79
CA THR A 24 11.99 5.94 -0.44
C THR A 24 11.75 4.43 -0.51
N THR A 25 12.54 3.68 0.25
CA THR A 25 12.36 2.25 0.47
C THR A 25 11.70 2.00 1.82
N ILE A 26 11.48 0.73 2.18
CA ILE A 26 10.85 0.37 3.45
C ILE A 26 11.61 0.94 4.66
N GLU A 27 12.91 1.06 4.59
CA GLU A 27 13.77 1.60 5.65
C GLU A 27 13.54 3.10 5.87
N GLY A 28 13.03 3.80 4.86
CA GLY A 28 12.73 5.23 4.92
C GLY A 28 11.36 5.58 5.50
N LEU A 29 10.48 4.59 5.71
CA LEU A 29 9.14 4.82 6.25
C LEU A 29 9.11 4.94 7.77
N GLY A 30 9.96 4.21 8.46
CA GLY A 30 10.02 4.20 9.92
C GLY A 30 11.27 3.48 10.40
N SER A 31 11.49 3.50 11.71
CA SER A 31 12.59 2.81 12.38
C SER A 31 12.06 1.76 13.35
N PRO A 32 12.91 0.84 13.83
CA PRO A 32 12.50 -0.15 14.84
C PRO A 32 11.87 0.46 16.09
N ASP A 33 12.33 1.64 16.51
CA ASP A 33 11.83 2.35 17.69
C ASP A 33 10.64 3.27 17.39
N ALA A 34 10.37 3.54 16.11
CA ALA A 34 9.30 4.42 15.66
C ALA A 34 8.73 3.93 14.31
N LEU A 35 7.98 2.84 14.35
CA LEU A 35 7.37 2.26 13.17
C LEU A 35 6.35 3.22 12.54
N HIS A 36 6.31 3.25 11.21
CA HIS A 36 5.19 3.84 10.50
C HIS A 36 3.89 3.11 10.87
N PRO A 37 2.73 3.80 11.00
CA PRO A 37 1.45 3.16 11.35
C PRO A 37 1.12 1.92 10.50
N MET A 38 1.43 1.95 9.21
CA MET A 38 1.23 0.80 8.32
C MET A 38 2.14 -0.39 8.68
N GLN A 39 3.39 -0.14 9.06
CA GLN A 39 4.30 -1.19 9.53
C GLN A 39 3.76 -1.83 10.81
N ALA A 40 3.32 -1.03 11.76
CA ALA A 40 2.73 -1.50 13.01
C ALA A 40 1.45 -2.32 12.77
N ALA A 41 0.59 -1.87 11.86
CA ALA A 41 -0.64 -2.58 11.51
C ALA A 41 -0.34 -3.94 10.83
N PHE A 42 0.66 -4.01 9.96
CA PHE A 42 1.09 -5.29 9.36
C PHE A 42 1.58 -6.29 10.41
N VAL A 43 2.30 -5.84 11.43
CA VAL A 43 2.71 -6.70 12.57
C VAL A 43 1.49 -7.15 13.37
N LYS A 44 0.59 -6.23 13.69
CA LYS A 44 -0.61 -6.51 14.50
C LYS A 44 -1.56 -7.50 13.84
N HIS A 45 -1.78 -7.39 12.53
CA HIS A 45 -2.71 -8.21 11.76
C HIS A 45 -2.06 -9.41 11.05
N ASP A 46 -0.79 -9.70 11.34
CA ASP A 46 -0.05 -10.75 10.62
C ASP A 46 -0.13 -10.59 9.08
N GLY A 47 0.03 -9.36 8.58
CA GLY A 47 -0.01 -9.03 7.15
C GLY A 47 1.15 -9.60 6.32
N TYR A 48 1.83 -10.61 6.84
CA TYR A 48 2.96 -11.29 6.21
C TYR A 48 3.10 -12.72 6.74
N GLN A 49 3.83 -13.56 6.00
CA GLN A 49 4.27 -14.87 6.46
C GLN A 49 5.78 -15.01 6.24
N CYS A 50 6.23 -15.27 5.00
CA CYS A 50 7.68 -15.35 4.72
C CYS A 50 8.38 -13.98 4.73
N GLY A 51 7.63 -12.89 4.63
CA GLY A 51 8.16 -11.52 4.65
C GLY A 51 8.80 -11.04 3.34
N TYR A 52 8.89 -11.86 2.30
CA TYR A 52 9.59 -11.51 1.06
C TYR A 52 8.91 -10.36 0.30
N CYS A 53 7.59 -10.38 0.16
CA CYS A 53 6.83 -9.34 -0.51
C CYS A 53 6.51 -8.14 0.40
N THR A 54 6.75 -8.25 1.70
CA THR A 54 6.25 -7.31 2.71
C THR A 54 6.75 -5.88 2.51
N PRO A 55 8.03 -5.60 2.20
CA PRO A 55 8.46 -4.24 1.90
C PRO A 55 7.68 -3.59 0.77
N GLY A 56 7.46 -4.32 -0.33
CA GLY A 56 6.67 -3.84 -1.46
C GLY A 56 5.19 -3.63 -1.10
N GLN A 57 4.61 -4.54 -0.33
CA GLN A 57 3.22 -4.46 0.14
C GLN A 57 3.02 -3.21 1.00
N ILE A 58 3.89 -2.96 1.97
CA ILE A 58 3.79 -1.81 2.88
C ILE A 58 3.97 -0.49 2.12
N CYS A 59 4.99 -0.37 1.28
CA CYS A 59 5.19 0.83 0.46
C CYS A 59 3.96 1.10 -0.43
N SER A 60 3.42 0.07 -1.07
CA SER A 60 2.23 0.21 -1.90
C SER A 60 1.00 0.59 -1.08
N ALA A 61 0.80 -0.01 0.09
CA ALA A 61 -0.34 0.29 0.97
C ALA A 61 -0.33 1.76 1.42
N VAL A 62 0.84 2.29 1.79
CA VAL A 62 1.00 3.72 2.14
C VAL A 62 0.59 4.60 0.96
N ALA A 63 1.15 4.34 -0.22
CA ALA A 63 0.83 5.11 -1.42
C ALA A 63 -0.65 5.00 -1.84
N VAL A 64 -1.26 3.82 -1.69
CA VAL A 64 -2.69 3.61 -1.98
C VAL A 64 -3.59 4.50 -1.12
N LEU A 65 -3.30 4.62 0.17
CA LEU A 65 -4.08 5.51 1.03
C LEU A 65 -3.91 6.98 0.63
N ASP A 66 -2.72 7.37 0.20
CA ASP A 66 -2.47 8.73 -0.30
C ASP A 66 -3.17 8.97 -1.65
N GLU A 67 -3.19 8.00 -2.55
CA GLU A 67 -3.95 8.05 -3.81
C GLU A 67 -5.46 8.26 -3.56
N ILE A 68 -6.03 7.53 -2.61
CA ILE A 68 -7.44 7.67 -2.21
C ILE A 68 -7.70 9.08 -1.65
N LYS A 69 -6.84 9.56 -0.77
CA LYS A 69 -6.92 10.92 -0.21
C LYS A 69 -6.81 12.00 -1.28
N ALA A 70 -5.97 11.79 -2.30
CA ALA A 70 -5.82 12.68 -3.43
C ALA A 70 -6.99 12.64 -4.42
N GLY A 71 -7.92 11.71 -4.25
CA GLY A 71 -9.09 11.57 -5.14
C GLY A 71 -8.78 10.90 -6.47
N ILE A 72 -7.69 10.13 -6.57
CA ILE A 72 -7.32 9.42 -7.80
C ILE A 72 -8.30 8.26 -8.01
N PRO A 73 -9.02 8.19 -9.16
CA PRO A 73 -9.99 7.15 -9.42
C PRO A 73 -9.35 5.77 -9.62
N SER A 74 -10.15 4.72 -9.43
CA SER A 74 -9.75 3.32 -9.68
C SER A 74 -10.71 2.60 -10.62
N HIS A 75 -10.37 1.36 -10.99
CA HIS A 75 -11.17 0.54 -11.88
C HIS A 75 -12.49 0.06 -11.27
N VAL A 76 -12.64 0.08 -9.95
CA VAL A 76 -13.88 -0.37 -9.28
C VAL A 76 -14.85 0.76 -8.98
N GLN A 77 -14.46 2.02 -9.25
CA GLN A 77 -15.36 3.16 -9.13
C GLN A 77 -16.37 3.20 -10.28
N CYS A 78 -17.67 3.20 -9.93
CA CYS A 78 -18.74 3.38 -10.92
C CYS A 78 -18.81 4.81 -11.46
N ASP A 79 -18.50 5.80 -10.61
CA ASP A 79 -18.47 7.23 -10.96
C ASP A 79 -17.07 7.79 -10.70
N ILE A 80 -16.31 8.01 -11.77
CA ILE A 80 -14.95 8.54 -11.71
C ILE A 80 -14.89 10.02 -11.31
N THR A 81 -16.01 10.71 -11.27
CA THR A 81 -16.11 12.10 -10.79
C THR A 81 -16.32 12.18 -9.29
N ALA A 82 -16.75 11.09 -8.66
CA ALA A 82 -16.89 10.98 -7.22
C ALA A 82 -15.51 10.76 -6.56
N ARG A 83 -15.41 11.19 -5.31
CA ARG A 83 -14.20 10.94 -4.53
C ARG A 83 -14.17 9.48 -4.08
N PRO A 84 -13.05 8.75 -4.29
CA PRO A 84 -12.93 7.38 -3.82
C PRO A 84 -12.93 7.31 -2.29
N GLU A 85 -13.51 6.26 -1.76
CA GLU A 85 -13.50 5.96 -0.33
C GLU A 85 -12.61 4.73 -0.06
N PRO A 86 -11.96 4.63 1.11
CA PRO A 86 -11.08 3.51 1.43
C PRO A 86 -11.85 2.24 1.81
N THR A 87 -12.72 1.77 0.90
CA THR A 87 -13.45 0.52 1.08
C THR A 87 -12.54 -0.69 0.86
N ASN A 88 -12.94 -1.85 1.36
CA ASN A 88 -12.20 -3.10 1.17
C ASN A 88 -11.98 -3.41 -0.32
N ILE A 89 -13.02 -3.23 -1.15
CA ILE A 89 -12.94 -3.45 -2.60
C ILE A 89 -11.93 -2.49 -3.25
N GLU A 90 -11.99 -1.23 -2.90
CA GLU A 90 -11.09 -0.19 -3.42
C GLU A 90 -9.62 -0.48 -3.06
N MET A 91 -9.35 -0.82 -1.80
CA MET A 91 -8.01 -1.15 -1.34
C MET A 91 -7.47 -2.41 -2.00
N ARG A 92 -8.28 -3.47 -2.11
CA ARG A 92 -7.89 -4.72 -2.77
C ARG A 92 -7.58 -4.51 -4.25
N GLU A 93 -8.40 -3.74 -4.96
CA GLU A 93 -8.15 -3.43 -6.37
C GLU A 93 -6.83 -2.70 -6.56
N ARG A 94 -6.57 -1.66 -5.78
CA ARG A 94 -5.32 -0.90 -5.87
C ARG A 94 -4.09 -1.72 -5.50
N MET A 95 -4.24 -2.71 -4.62
CA MET A 95 -3.17 -3.62 -4.22
C MET A 95 -3.00 -4.85 -5.13
N SER A 96 -3.85 -5.02 -6.14
CA SER A 96 -3.89 -6.24 -6.98
C SER A 96 -2.57 -6.55 -7.69
N GLY A 97 -1.73 -5.54 -7.96
CA GLY A 97 -0.40 -5.73 -8.54
C GLY A 97 0.66 -6.25 -7.58
N ASN A 98 0.38 -6.31 -6.28
CA ASN A 98 1.32 -6.76 -5.25
C ASN A 98 1.07 -8.23 -4.90
N ILE A 99 1.86 -9.12 -5.47
CA ILE A 99 1.68 -10.57 -5.34
C ILE A 99 2.29 -11.08 -4.03
N CYS A 100 1.53 -11.90 -3.31
CA CYS A 100 1.98 -12.62 -2.11
C CYS A 100 1.82 -14.12 -2.30
N ARG A 101 2.92 -14.87 -2.39
CA ARG A 101 2.87 -16.33 -2.57
C ARG A 101 2.26 -17.06 -1.37
N CYS A 102 2.39 -16.50 -0.17
CA CYS A 102 1.81 -17.05 1.06
C CYS A 102 0.31 -16.75 1.20
N GLY A 103 -0.23 -15.82 0.40
CA GLY A 103 -1.66 -15.50 0.41
C GLY A 103 -2.11 -14.64 1.58
N ALA A 104 -1.25 -13.76 2.13
CA ALA A 104 -1.58 -12.91 3.27
C ALA A 104 -2.56 -11.75 2.94
N TYR A 105 -3.25 -11.80 1.82
CA TYR A 105 -4.05 -10.68 1.29
C TYR A 105 -5.15 -10.19 2.23
N SER A 106 -5.84 -11.09 2.93
CA SER A 106 -6.91 -10.70 3.86
C SER A 106 -6.36 -9.90 5.03
N ASN A 107 -5.28 -10.37 5.63
CA ASN A 107 -4.62 -9.70 6.75
C ASN A 107 -4.01 -8.34 6.34
N ILE A 108 -3.49 -8.26 5.10
CA ILE A 108 -3.02 -7.00 4.53
C ILE A 108 -4.18 -5.99 4.40
N ALA A 109 -5.33 -6.44 3.91
CA ALA A 109 -6.51 -5.59 3.78
C ALA A 109 -7.01 -5.11 5.16
N GLU A 110 -6.98 -5.95 6.17
CA GLU A 110 -7.32 -5.59 7.56
C GLU A 110 -6.35 -4.53 8.12
N ALA A 111 -5.06 -4.71 7.91
CA ALA A 111 -4.05 -3.74 8.31
C ALA A 111 -4.28 -2.38 7.65
N MET A 112 -4.59 -2.37 6.37
CA MET A 112 -4.90 -1.14 5.63
C MET A 112 -6.18 -0.48 6.14
N ALA A 113 -7.23 -1.26 6.43
CA ALA A 113 -8.50 -0.77 6.97
C ALA A 113 -8.30 -0.08 8.32
N GLU A 114 -7.49 -0.65 9.21
CA GLU A 114 -7.15 -0.04 10.49
C GLU A 114 -6.48 1.32 10.31
N VAL A 115 -5.47 1.41 9.45
CA VAL A 115 -4.74 2.66 9.20
C VAL A 115 -5.63 3.71 8.51
N ALA A 116 -6.54 3.26 7.65
CA ALA A 116 -7.52 4.13 7.00
C ALA A 116 -8.62 4.61 7.95
N GLY A 117 -8.75 4.01 9.14
CA GLY A 117 -9.79 4.33 10.11
C GLY A 117 -11.19 3.89 9.68
N VAL A 118 -11.29 2.87 8.84
CA VAL A 118 -12.57 2.28 8.41
C VAL A 118 -12.82 0.98 9.16
N ALA A 119 -14.08 0.75 9.53
CA ALA A 119 -14.46 -0.50 10.15
C ALA A 119 -14.29 -1.65 9.14
N GLU A 120 -13.83 -2.79 9.66
CA GLU A 120 -13.73 -4.02 8.90
C GLU A 120 -15.12 -4.44 8.43
N THR A 121 -15.50 -4.06 7.22
CA THR A 121 -16.65 -4.66 6.58
C THR A 121 -16.18 -5.96 5.95
N ALA A 122 -16.56 -7.08 6.57
CA ALA A 122 -16.41 -8.39 5.98
C ALA A 122 -16.88 -8.37 4.52
N ALA A 123 -15.97 -8.79 3.65
CA ALA A 123 -16.05 -9.06 2.22
C ALA A 123 -17.07 -8.34 1.39
#